data_c515d1b4a2f5794d734c91445d7c3c63
#
_entry.id   c515d1b4a2f5794d734c91445d7c3c63
#
_cell.length_a   1.000
_cell.length_b   1.000
_cell.length_c   1.000
_cell.angle_alpha   90.00
_cell.angle_beta   90.00
_cell.angle_gamma   90.00
#
_symmetry.space_group_name_H-M   'P 1'
#
loop_
_entity.id
_entity.type
_entity.pdbx_description
1 polymer ?
#
loop_
_entity_poly.entity_id
_entity_poly.type
_entity_poly.pdbx_seq_one_letter_code
_entity_poly.pdbx_strand_id
1 'polypeptide(L)'
;MQALVNRHTHFSQIAKALRRIENHYADSLNVEQLAAEVNMSVSAFHHNFKAVTNTSPLQYLKSYRLHKARLMMLNDGVRAGAAAVRVGYESVSQFSREFKRYFGATPGDEVARLKVTNMAVEES
;
A
#
# COMPACT_ATOMS: atom_id res chain seq x y z
N MET A 1 30.02 9.50 14.00
CA MET A 1 29.73 10.49 12.95
C MET A 1 29.28 9.82 11.65
N GLN A 2 30.05 8.88 11.09
CA GLN A 2 29.66 8.18 9.86
C GLN A 2 28.37 7.40 9.99
N ALA A 3 28.14 6.73 11.11
CA ALA A 3 26.91 5.96 11.34
C ALA A 3 25.68 6.85 11.34
N LEU A 4 25.78 8.05 11.89
CA LEU A 4 24.68 9.01 11.93
C LEU A 4 24.38 9.57 10.53
N VAL A 5 25.42 9.89 9.77
CA VAL A 5 25.30 10.37 8.38
C VAL A 5 24.70 9.28 7.50
N ASN A 6 25.15 8.02 7.67
CA ASN A 6 24.61 6.89 6.90
C ASN A 6 23.13 6.66 7.20
N ARG A 7 22.71 6.75 8.45
CA ARG A 7 21.31 6.63 8.84
C ARG A 7 20.46 7.71 8.18
N HIS A 8 20.96 8.95 8.19
CA HIS A 8 20.24 10.06 7.57
C HIS A 8 20.12 9.86 6.07
N THR A 9 21.18 9.40 5.41
CA THR A 9 21.19 9.11 3.98
C THR A 9 20.21 8.00 3.64
N HIS A 10 20.22 6.89 4.39
CA HIS A 10 19.32 5.78 4.18
C HIS A 10 17.86 6.20 4.40
N PHE A 11 17.59 6.99 5.42
CA PHE A 11 16.26 7.49 5.68
C PHE A 11 15.75 8.34 4.51
N SER A 12 16.57 9.24 3.98
CA SER A 12 16.20 10.07 2.83
C SER A 12 15.90 9.23 1.58
N GLN A 13 16.71 8.19 1.34
CA GLN A 13 16.50 7.26 0.22
C GLN A 13 15.20 6.50 0.37
N ILE A 14 14.91 5.98 1.57
CA ILE A 14 13.66 5.26 1.83
C ILE A 14 12.46 6.21 1.75
N ALA A 15 12.57 7.43 2.25
CA ALA A 15 11.51 8.44 2.12
C ALA A 15 11.18 8.71 0.66
N LYS A 16 12.20 8.75 -0.22
CA LYS A 16 12.01 8.91 -1.66
C LYS A 16 11.25 7.71 -2.24
N ALA A 17 11.60 6.50 -1.84
CA ALA A 17 10.91 5.29 -2.29
C ALA A 17 9.44 5.28 -1.84
N LEU A 18 9.17 5.71 -0.60
CA LEU A 18 7.80 5.82 -0.09
C LEU A 18 6.97 6.80 -0.93
N ARG A 19 7.52 7.95 -1.25
CA ARG A 19 6.83 8.92 -2.12
C ARG A 19 6.57 8.34 -3.51
N ARG A 20 7.52 7.58 -4.04
CA ARG A 20 7.36 6.90 -5.33
C ARG A 20 6.18 5.92 -5.29
N ILE A 21 6.08 5.13 -4.23
CA ILE A 21 4.97 4.18 -4.03
C ILE A 21 3.64 4.93 -3.89
N GLU A 22 3.59 5.96 -3.05
CA GLU A 22 2.37 6.71 -2.78
C GLU A 22 1.84 7.42 -4.04
N ASN A 23 2.73 7.92 -4.89
CA ASN A 23 2.34 8.65 -6.09
C ASN A 23 2.09 7.75 -7.30
N HIS A 24 2.59 6.50 -7.29
CA HIS A 24 2.52 5.59 -8.42
C HIS A 24 2.10 4.16 -8.06
N TYR A 25 1.35 4.01 -6.97
CA TYR A 25 0.97 2.69 -6.45
C TYR A 25 0.19 1.85 -7.48
N ALA A 26 -0.53 2.49 -8.40
CA ALA A 26 -1.31 1.79 -9.41
C ALA A 26 -0.46 1.30 -10.60
N ASP A 27 0.77 1.77 -10.70
CA ASP A 27 1.67 1.40 -11.80
C ASP A 27 2.35 0.06 -11.50
N SER A 28 2.97 -0.52 -12.54
CA SER A 28 3.73 -1.77 -12.41
C SER A 28 5.08 -1.50 -11.75
N LEU A 29 5.06 -1.37 -10.42
CA LEU A 29 6.27 -1.16 -9.62
C LEU A 29 6.86 -2.51 -9.21
N ASN A 30 8.19 -2.62 -9.28
CA ASN A 30 8.89 -3.79 -8.75
C ASN A 30 10.02 -3.34 -7.81
N VAL A 31 10.43 -4.27 -6.93
CA VAL A 31 11.41 -3.98 -5.87
C VAL A 31 12.77 -3.62 -6.44
N GLU A 32 13.19 -4.31 -7.51
CA GLU A 32 14.48 -4.06 -8.17
C GLU A 32 14.55 -2.63 -8.72
N GLN A 33 13.48 -2.18 -9.34
CA GLN A 33 13.39 -0.83 -9.88
C GLN A 33 13.42 0.22 -8.78
N LEU A 34 12.65 0.01 -7.72
CA LEU A 34 12.61 0.93 -6.58
C LEU A 34 13.97 1.06 -5.92
N ALA A 35 14.67 -0.07 -5.72
CA ALA A 35 16.01 -0.08 -5.14
C ALA A 35 16.99 0.71 -6.02
N ALA A 36 16.96 0.47 -7.33
CA ALA A 36 17.83 1.17 -8.28
C ALA A 36 17.58 2.69 -8.27
N GLU A 37 16.33 3.11 -8.19
CA GLU A 37 15.96 4.54 -8.18
C GLU A 37 16.53 5.28 -6.97
N VAL A 38 16.80 4.56 -5.88
CA VAL A 38 17.37 5.15 -4.66
C VAL A 38 18.81 4.72 -4.42
N ASN A 39 19.47 4.18 -5.46
CA ASN A 39 20.89 3.81 -5.43
C ASN A 39 21.22 2.78 -4.35
N MET A 40 20.36 1.79 -4.16
CA MET A 40 20.58 0.68 -3.25
C MET A 40 20.53 -0.65 -3.97
N SER A 41 21.29 -1.63 -3.48
CA SER A 41 21.09 -3.03 -3.85
C SER A 41 19.73 -3.49 -3.33
N VAL A 42 19.16 -4.55 -3.90
CA VAL A 42 17.88 -5.09 -3.43
C VAL A 42 17.97 -5.49 -1.96
N SER A 43 19.07 -6.12 -1.55
CA SER A 43 19.28 -6.54 -0.17
C SER A 43 19.30 -5.34 0.79
N ALA A 44 20.08 -4.31 0.46
CA ALA A 44 20.16 -3.10 1.28
C ALA A 44 18.80 -2.38 1.33
N PHE A 45 18.11 -2.35 0.21
CA PHE A 45 16.79 -1.72 0.12
C PHE A 45 15.79 -2.41 1.04
N HIS A 46 15.70 -3.75 1.00
CA HIS A 46 14.84 -4.51 1.90
C HIS A 46 15.17 -4.23 3.38
N HIS A 47 16.46 -4.28 3.72
CA HIS A 47 16.89 -4.07 5.10
C HIS A 47 16.52 -2.68 5.59
N ASN A 48 16.87 -1.65 4.83
CA ASN A 48 16.63 -0.27 5.23
C ASN A 48 15.14 0.11 5.18
N PHE A 49 14.40 -0.44 4.21
CA PHE A 49 12.96 -0.20 4.12
C PHE A 49 12.24 -0.75 5.36
N LYS A 50 12.58 -1.99 5.76
CA LYS A 50 11.99 -2.60 6.95
C LYS A 50 12.39 -1.85 8.22
N ALA A 51 13.62 -1.35 8.30
CA ALA A 51 14.08 -0.57 9.45
C ALA A 51 13.25 0.73 9.63
N VAL A 52 12.84 1.36 8.53
CA VAL A 52 12.08 2.61 8.57
C VAL A 52 10.57 2.35 8.72
N THR A 53 10.01 1.38 7.99
CA THR A 53 8.56 1.19 7.89
C THR A 53 8.03 0.00 8.70
N ASN A 54 8.91 -0.85 9.20
CA ASN A 54 8.59 -2.09 9.90
C ASN A 54 7.88 -3.12 9.02
N THR A 55 7.96 -2.96 7.68
CA THR A 55 7.36 -3.90 6.73
C THR A 55 8.23 -3.99 5.47
N SER A 56 8.02 -5.01 4.64
CA SER A 56 8.75 -5.14 3.39
C SER A 56 8.19 -4.18 2.33
N PRO A 57 8.98 -3.83 1.30
CA PRO A 57 8.50 -2.96 0.23
C PRO A 57 7.25 -3.50 -0.48
N LEU A 58 7.20 -4.81 -0.76
CA LEU A 58 6.06 -5.42 -1.43
C LEU A 58 4.80 -5.37 -0.56
N GLN A 59 4.93 -5.68 0.74
CA GLN A 59 3.79 -5.62 1.65
C GLN A 59 3.29 -4.18 1.84
N TYR A 60 4.18 -3.22 1.86
CA TYR A 60 3.80 -1.81 1.94
C TYR A 60 2.99 -1.41 0.71
N LEU A 61 3.46 -1.77 -0.49
CA LEU A 61 2.75 -1.48 -1.73
C LEU A 61 1.35 -2.12 -1.75
N LYS A 62 1.26 -3.39 -1.36
CA LYS A 62 -0.02 -4.12 -1.32
C LYS A 62 -0.98 -3.49 -0.31
N SER A 63 -0.51 -3.17 0.88
CA SER A 63 -1.33 -2.50 1.90
C SER A 63 -1.86 -1.17 1.40
N TYR A 64 -0.99 -0.40 0.77
CA TYR A 64 -1.36 0.92 0.22
C TYR A 64 -2.46 0.78 -0.83
N ARG A 65 -2.31 -0.18 -1.76
CA ARG A 65 -3.33 -0.47 -2.78
C ARG A 65 -4.66 -0.87 -2.17
N LEU A 66 -4.63 -1.75 -1.16
CA LEU A 66 -5.85 -2.23 -0.51
C LEU A 66 -6.59 -1.10 0.23
N HIS A 67 -5.86 -0.24 0.93
CA HIS A 67 -6.45 0.93 1.59
C HIS A 67 -7.06 1.89 0.57
N LYS A 68 -6.39 2.16 -0.54
CA LYS A 68 -6.91 3.02 -1.59
C LYS A 68 -8.17 2.44 -2.22
N ALA A 69 -8.19 1.13 -2.49
CA ALA A 69 -9.37 0.46 -3.03
C ALA A 69 -10.55 0.57 -2.07
N ARG A 70 -10.32 0.35 -0.78
CA ARG A 70 -11.36 0.49 0.23
C ARG A 70 -11.98 1.87 0.24
N LEU A 71 -11.15 2.91 0.16
CA LEU A 71 -11.64 4.29 0.12
C LEU A 71 -12.44 4.58 -1.14
N MET A 72 -12.02 4.07 -2.30
CA MET A 72 -12.76 4.22 -3.56
C MET A 72 -14.15 3.58 -3.46
N MET A 73 -14.23 2.37 -2.89
CA MET A 73 -15.50 1.67 -2.73
C MET A 73 -16.41 2.38 -1.73
N LEU A 74 -15.85 2.83 -0.61
CA LEU A 74 -16.61 3.46 0.47
C LEU A 74 -17.10 4.88 0.10
N ASN A 75 -16.21 5.72 -0.42
CA ASN A 75 -16.49 7.12 -0.66
C ASN A 75 -17.06 7.40 -2.05
N ASP A 76 -16.60 6.67 -3.06
CA ASP A 76 -16.96 6.94 -4.45
C ASP A 76 -17.93 5.91 -5.03
N GLY A 77 -18.30 4.90 -4.25
CA GLY A 77 -19.21 3.86 -4.70
C GLY A 77 -18.66 2.95 -5.80
N VAL A 78 -17.34 2.88 -5.95
CA VAL A 78 -16.69 2.05 -6.97
C VAL A 78 -16.85 0.58 -6.59
N ARG A 79 -17.22 -0.27 -7.55
CA ARG A 79 -17.34 -1.70 -7.32
C ARG A 79 -15.97 -2.35 -7.13
N ALA A 80 -15.94 -3.46 -6.37
CA ALA A 80 -14.70 -4.13 -6.00
C ALA A 80 -13.81 -4.47 -7.20
N GLY A 81 -14.38 -5.01 -8.27
CA GLY A 81 -13.62 -5.34 -9.48
C GLY A 81 -12.98 -4.13 -10.14
N ALA A 82 -13.71 -3.03 -10.22
CA ALA A 82 -13.19 -1.78 -10.77
C ALA A 82 -12.12 -1.19 -9.86
N ALA A 83 -12.33 -1.22 -8.55
CA ALA A 83 -11.34 -0.73 -7.58
C ALA A 83 -10.04 -1.52 -7.68
N ALA A 84 -10.13 -2.85 -7.80
CA ALA A 84 -8.96 -3.72 -7.96
C ALA A 84 -8.10 -3.28 -9.14
N VAL A 85 -8.72 -3.05 -10.29
CA VAL A 85 -8.01 -2.62 -11.50
C VAL A 85 -7.40 -1.24 -11.30
N ARG A 86 -8.16 -0.30 -10.74
CA ARG A 86 -7.69 1.08 -10.55
C ARG A 86 -6.49 1.18 -9.61
N VAL A 87 -6.36 0.28 -8.65
CA VAL A 87 -5.21 0.31 -7.72
C VAL A 87 -4.05 -0.57 -8.17
N GLY A 88 -4.13 -1.19 -9.35
CA GLY A 88 -3.00 -1.87 -9.97
C GLY A 88 -2.99 -3.39 -9.87
N TYR A 89 -4.08 -4.02 -9.41
CA TYR A 89 -4.17 -5.49 -9.41
C TYR A 89 -4.49 -5.99 -10.81
N GLU A 90 -3.75 -7.00 -11.25
CA GLU A 90 -4.01 -7.67 -12.54
C GLU A 90 -5.11 -8.71 -12.44
N SER A 91 -5.33 -9.25 -11.23
CA SER A 91 -6.33 -10.30 -10.98
C SER A 91 -7.28 -9.85 -9.87
N VAL A 92 -8.58 -9.80 -10.19
CA VAL A 92 -9.62 -9.47 -9.20
C VAL A 92 -9.69 -10.55 -8.12
N SER A 93 -9.47 -11.82 -8.50
CA SER A 93 -9.45 -12.94 -7.55
C SER A 93 -8.34 -12.79 -6.53
N GLN A 94 -7.14 -12.42 -6.98
CA GLN A 94 -6.02 -12.17 -6.09
C GLN A 94 -6.31 -10.98 -5.16
N PHE A 95 -6.87 -9.90 -5.71
CA PHE A 95 -7.28 -8.73 -4.94
C PHE A 95 -8.25 -9.13 -3.81
N SER A 96 -9.29 -9.89 -4.14
CA SER A 96 -10.31 -10.29 -3.16
C SER A 96 -9.72 -11.14 -2.04
N ARG A 97 -8.81 -12.08 -2.37
CA ARG A 97 -8.14 -12.91 -1.37
C ARG A 97 -7.24 -12.08 -0.46
N GLU A 98 -6.43 -11.18 -1.02
CA GLU A 98 -5.53 -10.33 -0.24
C GLU A 98 -6.32 -9.32 0.59
N PHE A 99 -7.39 -8.76 0.04
CA PHE A 99 -8.28 -7.85 0.76
C PHE A 99 -8.88 -8.53 2.00
N LYS A 100 -9.45 -9.72 1.81
CA LYS A 100 -10.05 -10.48 2.92
C LYS A 100 -9.01 -10.83 3.99
N ARG A 101 -7.81 -11.24 3.57
CA ARG A 101 -6.72 -11.55 4.51
C ARG A 101 -6.33 -10.32 5.32
N TYR A 102 -6.26 -9.17 4.67
CA TYR A 102 -5.80 -7.93 5.30
C TYR A 102 -6.86 -7.31 6.22
N PHE A 103 -8.09 -7.18 5.73
CA PHE A 103 -9.17 -6.53 6.47
C PHE A 103 -10.08 -7.49 7.25
N GLY A 104 -9.97 -8.79 7.03
CA GLY A 104 -10.80 -9.79 7.71
C GLY A 104 -12.18 -9.99 7.13
N ALA A 105 -12.52 -9.31 6.04
CA ALA A 105 -13.83 -9.42 5.38
C ALA A 105 -13.66 -9.25 3.87
N THR A 106 -14.64 -9.74 3.10
CA THR A 106 -14.65 -9.52 1.66
C THR A 106 -14.82 -8.02 1.36
N PRO A 107 -14.41 -7.55 0.16
CA PRO A 107 -14.58 -6.13 -0.17
C PRO A 107 -16.00 -5.62 0.01
N GLY A 108 -17.00 -6.38 -0.44
CA GLY A 108 -18.40 -5.99 -0.29
C GLY A 108 -18.86 -5.92 1.14
N ASP A 109 -18.49 -6.92 1.94
CA ASP A 109 -18.86 -6.97 3.36
C ASP A 109 -18.20 -5.86 4.15
N GLU A 110 -16.93 -5.55 3.87
CA GLU A 110 -16.20 -4.48 4.55
C GLU A 110 -16.85 -3.12 4.28
N VAL A 111 -17.20 -2.85 3.01
CA VAL A 111 -17.85 -1.59 2.64
C VAL A 111 -19.23 -1.47 3.29
N ALA A 112 -20.02 -2.55 3.29
CA ALA A 112 -21.33 -2.58 3.93
C ALA A 112 -21.21 -2.29 5.43
N ARG A 113 -20.23 -2.90 6.10
CA ARG A 113 -19.97 -2.69 7.52
C ARG A 113 -19.62 -1.22 7.82
N LEU A 114 -18.73 -0.63 7.02
CA LEU A 114 -18.30 0.75 7.22
C LEU A 114 -19.42 1.75 6.95
N LYS A 115 -20.28 1.49 5.96
CA LYS A 115 -21.45 2.34 5.67
C LYS A 115 -22.43 2.35 6.83
N VAL A 116 -22.71 1.19 7.42
CA VAL A 116 -23.59 1.07 8.60
C VAL A 116 -22.99 1.85 9.77
N THR A 117 -21.70 1.73 10.01
CA THR A 117 -21.01 2.46 11.07
C THR A 117 -21.11 3.96 10.87
N ASN A 118 -20.89 4.45 9.65
CA ASN A 118 -20.99 5.88 9.32
C ASN A 118 -22.40 6.41 9.52
N MET A 119 -23.42 5.65 9.11
CA MET A 119 -24.82 6.02 9.32
C MET A 119 -25.15 6.14 10.80
N ALA A 120 -24.68 5.20 11.61
CA ALA A 120 -24.92 5.21 13.05
C ALA A 120 -24.28 6.43 13.73
N VAL A 121 -23.08 6.82 13.29
CA VAL A 121 -22.40 8.02 13.80
C VAL A 121 -23.15 9.29 13.39
N GLU A 122 -23.65 9.36 12.16
CA GLU A 122 -24.40 10.52 11.67
C GLU A 122 -25.74 10.70 12.39
N GLU A 123 -26.38 9.61 12.78
CA GLU A 123 -27.64 9.63 13.51
C GLU A 123 -27.46 9.94 14.99
N SER A 124 -26.25 9.84 15.50
CA SER A 124 -25.96 10.14 16.89
C SER A 124 -25.71 11.63 17.10
#